data_ae2428bf98d01ba4c334943f14ac503c
#
_entry.id   ae2428bf98d01ba4c334943f14ac503c
#
_cell.length_a   1.000
_cell.length_b   1.000
_cell.length_c   1.000
_cell.angle_alpha   90.00
_cell.angle_beta   90.00
_cell.angle_gamma   90.00
#
_symmetry.space_group_name_H-M   'P 1'
#
loop_
_entity.id
_entity.type
_entity.pdbx_description
1 polymer ?
#
loop_
_entity_poly.entity_id
_entity_poly.type
_entity_poly.pdbx_seq_one_letter_code
_entity_poly.pdbx_strand_id
1 'polypeptide(L)'
;MKSCEKIVDVLIEAGIRYVFGLPGGGTMNIFDALYDHQTEITAVQARDEQTASCMACMYGRLTGTPGVFIAQGPFAGSTGVFGVMEAYLSSSPMLVLTDFSERHVFSLHAPLAAGAGAYGSFDLRNIFRATTKFTAVATTPFEAVQGTQLAIKHAISGRPGPTACMFYSPAILGPVNPEGYPAIYPTAGYLRATVPQLSPRDTQTAVDRILEARNPVVIAGNGVKISRAYEELERFARILGAPVATSYLGKGAIAEDHPLAVGSMTQGGQELALETVHEADLLIVIGCRLKPDDTHMEIPEIIN
;
A
#
# COMPACT_ATOMS: atom_id res chain seq x y z
N MET A 1 21.26 22.08 -0.41
CA MET A 1 19.92 21.52 -0.66
C MET A 1 19.26 21.29 0.67
N LYS A 2 18.01 21.67 0.85
CA LYS A 2 17.22 21.32 2.05
C LYS A 2 16.70 19.88 1.93
N SER A 3 16.37 19.28 3.06
CA SER A 3 15.83 17.91 3.08
C SER A 3 14.45 17.80 2.40
N CYS A 4 13.59 18.82 2.49
CA CYS A 4 12.32 18.86 1.76
C CYS A 4 12.51 18.82 0.23
N GLU A 5 13.51 19.52 -0.30
CA GLU A 5 13.88 19.49 -1.72
C GLU A 5 14.36 18.08 -2.11
N LYS A 6 15.25 17.47 -1.29
CA LYS A 6 15.75 16.11 -1.56
C LYS A 6 14.66 15.04 -1.42
N ILE A 7 13.66 15.21 -0.54
CA ILE A 7 12.49 14.33 -0.47
C ILE A 7 11.71 14.36 -1.79
N VAL A 8 11.51 15.55 -2.38
CA VAL A 8 10.83 15.66 -3.69
C VAL A 8 11.63 14.97 -4.79
N ASP A 9 12.97 15.13 -4.82
CA ASP A 9 13.83 14.36 -5.73
C ASP A 9 13.62 12.85 -5.57
N VAL A 10 13.60 12.36 -4.33
CA VAL A 10 13.37 10.93 -4.02
C VAL A 10 12.02 10.45 -4.57
N LEU A 11 10.96 11.25 -4.43
CA LEU A 11 9.64 10.91 -4.99
C LEU A 11 9.69 10.81 -6.51
N ILE A 12 10.34 11.78 -7.18
CA ILE A 12 10.50 11.81 -8.64
C ILE A 12 11.34 10.62 -9.12
N GLU A 13 12.49 10.36 -8.46
CA GLU A 13 13.38 9.22 -8.72
C GLU A 13 12.66 7.87 -8.55
N ALA A 14 11.68 7.80 -7.63
CA ALA A 14 10.83 6.64 -7.43
C ALA A 14 9.69 6.49 -8.46
N GLY A 15 9.60 7.37 -9.44
CA GLY A 15 8.56 7.34 -10.46
C GLY A 15 7.19 7.86 -10.01
N ILE A 16 7.12 8.49 -8.84
CA ILE A 16 5.89 9.10 -8.33
C ILE A 16 5.61 10.37 -9.13
N ARG A 17 4.39 10.50 -9.66
CA ARG A 17 3.95 11.62 -10.50
C ARG A 17 2.85 12.46 -9.87
N TYR A 18 2.18 11.94 -8.84
CA TYR A 18 1.11 12.62 -8.14
C TYR A 18 1.27 12.50 -6.64
N VAL A 19 1.04 13.59 -5.95
CA VAL A 19 0.88 13.63 -4.49
C VAL A 19 -0.46 14.25 -4.16
N PHE A 20 -1.11 13.77 -3.10
CA PHE A 20 -2.43 14.20 -2.68
C PHE A 20 -2.34 14.75 -1.26
N GLY A 21 -2.93 15.89 -1.00
CA GLY A 21 -2.85 16.43 0.35
C GLY A 21 -3.32 17.86 0.51
N LEU A 22 -2.99 18.38 1.69
CA LEU A 22 -3.20 19.78 2.06
C LEU A 22 -1.94 20.33 2.72
N PRO A 23 -1.48 21.51 2.30
CA PRO A 23 -0.35 22.16 2.95
C PRO A 23 -0.72 22.59 4.39
N GLY A 24 0.12 22.25 5.34
CA GLY A 24 -0.05 22.61 6.76
C GLY A 24 1.18 22.24 7.59
N GLY A 25 1.42 22.92 8.69
CA GLY A 25 2.54 22.66 9.57
C GLY A 25 3.89 22.68 8.84
N GLY A 26 4.79 21.78 9.21
CA GLY A 26 6.10 21.61 8.58
C GLY A 26 6.01 21.05 7.15
N THR A 27 4.93 20.35 6.79
CA THR A 27 4.76 19.79 5.46
C THR A 27 4.56 20.85 4.37
N MET A 28 4.23 22.10 4.72
CA MET A 28 4.21 23.22 3.76
C MET A 28 5.53 23.35 2.99
N ASN A 29 6.65 23.04 3.61
CA ASN A 29 7.97 23.12 2.97
C ASN A 29 8.16 22.05 1.88
N ILE A 30 7.47 20.89 2.01
CA ILE A 30 7.46 19.87 0.95
C ILE A 30 6.59 20.37 -0.22
N PHE A 31 5.45 21.02 0.06
CA PHE A 31 4.62 21.62 -1.00
C PHE A 31 5.32 22.77 -1.72
N ASP A 32 6.12 23.55 -1.00
CA ASP A 32 6.96 24.60 -1.60
C ASP A 32 8.00 23.99 -2.57
N ALA A 33 8.69 22.93 -2.15
CA ALA A 33 9.59 22.19 -3.03
C ALA A 33 8.88 21.51 -4.21
N LEU A 34 7.66 21.00 -4.03
CA LEU A 34 6.84 20.45 -5.12
C LEU A 34 6.46 21.51 -6.15
N TYR A 35 6.26 22.76 -5.73
CA TYR A 35 5.98 23.87 -6.64
C TYR A 35 7.11 24.11 -7.64
N ASP A 36 8.37 23.95 -7.20
CA ASP A 36 9.53 24.10 -8.09
C ASP A 36 9.66 22.96 -9.11
N HIS A 37 8.99 21.81 -8.85
CA HIS A 37 9.04 20.59 -9.67
C HIS A 37 7.70 20.25 -10.36
N GLN A 38 6.78 21.20 -10.53
CA GLN A 38 5.42 20.94 -11.04
C GLN A 38 5.35 20.41 -12.49
N THR A 39 6.46 20.41 -13.22
CA THR A 39 6.57 19.77 -14.54
C THR A 39 6.84 18.27 -14.46
N GLU A 40 7.30 17.76 -13.31
CA GLU A 40 7.69 16.38 -13.10
C GLU A 40 6.76 15.64 -12.14
N ILE A 41 6.22 16.35 -11.13
CA ILE A 41 5.32 15.84 -10.12
C ILE A 41 4.20 16.83 -9.83
N THR A 42 2.97 16.36 -9.79
CA THR A 42 1.78 17.19 -9.59
C THR A 42 1.25 17.06 -8.17
N ALA A 43 1.13 18.17 -7.46
CA ALA A 43 0.43 18.23 -6.19
C ALA A 43 -1.07 18.45 -6.41
N VAL A 44 -1.87 17.48 -6.01
CA VAL A 44 -3.34 17.53 -6.07
C VAL A 44 -3.87 17.92 -4.70
N GLN A 45 -4.35 19.15 -4.59
CA GLN A 45 -4.95 19.65 -3.36
C GLN A 45 -6.38 19.11 -3.23
N ALA A 46 -6.67 18.43 -2.13
CA ALA A 46 -8.00 17.98 -1.77
C ALA A 46 -8.74 19.03 -0.90
N ARG A 47 -9.97 18.75 -0.53
CA ARG A 47 -10.76 19.57 0.38
C ARG A 47 -10.52 19.24 1.85
N ASP A 48 -10.15 18.01 2.13
CA ASP A 48 -9.88 17.48 3.47
C ASP A 48 -8.90 16.29 3.36
N GLU A 49 -8.33 15.90 4.50
CA GLU A 49 -7.31 14.85 4.59
C GLU A 49 -7.89 13.45 4.33
N GLN A 50 -9.16 13.23 4.63
CA GLN A 50 -9.83 11.97 4.32
C GLN A 50 -9.90 11.76 2.82
N THR A 51 -10.36 12.77 2.09
CA THR A 51 -10.40 12.74 0.62
C THR A 51 -9.01 12.54 0.04
N ALA A 52 -8.01 13.30 0.52
CA ALA A 52 -6.63 13.18 0.05
C ALA A 52 -6.04 11.77 0.26
N SER A 53 -6.25 11.20 1.44
CA SER A 53 -5.76 9.86 1.76
C SER A 53 -6.46 8.77 0.95
N CYS A 54 -7.77 8.91 0.69
CA CYS A 54 -8.50 8.02 -0.20
C CYS A 54 -8.01 8.11 -1.65
N MET A 55 -7.73 9.32 -2.16
CA MET A 55 -7.15 9.51 -3.50
C MET A 55 -5.79 8.83 -3.61
N ALA A 56 -4.91 9.01 -2.61
CA ALA A 56 -3.62 8.34 -2.55
C ALA A 56 -3.76 6.80 -2.51
N CYS A 57 -4.66 6.28 -1.68
CA CYS A 57 -4.96 4.84 -1.61
C CYS A 57 -5.38 4.28 -2.98
N MET A 58 -6.32 4.95 -3.65
CA MET A 58 -6.83 4.49 -4.95
C MET A 58 -5.79 4.61 -6.05
N TYR A 59 -5.00 5.68 -6.05
CA TYR A 59 -3.89 5.81 -6.99
C TYR A 59 -2.90 4.65 -6.85
N GLY A 60 -2.48 4.33 -5.62
CA GLY A 60 -1.60 3.21 -5.35
C GLY A 60 -2.18 1.86 -5.78
N ARG A 61 -3.48 1.64 -5.50
CA ARG A 61 -4.20 0.42 -5.89
C ARG A 61 -4.23 0.19 -7.39
N LEU A 62 -4.47 1.24 -8.16
CA LEU A 62 -4.65 1.14 -9.62
C LEU A 62 -3.33 1.11 -10.38
N THR A 63 -2.31 1.82 -9.88
CA THR A 63 -1.04 1.96 -10.59
C THR A 63 0.04 0.99 -10.14
N GLY A 64 -0.02 0.53 -8.87
CA GLY A 64 1.07 -0.20 -8.22
C GLY A 64 2.24 0.69 -7.77
N THR A 65 2.23 1.98 -8.14
CA THR A 65 3.16 2.99 -7.63
C THR A 65 2.59 3.56 -6.33
N PRO A 66 3.39 3.79 -5.27
CA PRO A 66 2.84 4.31 -4.03
C PRO A 66 2.09 5.62 -4.23
N GLY A 67 0.82 5.67 -3.82
CA GLY A 67 0.10 6.92 -3.73
C GLY A 67 0.61 7.73 -2.53
N VAL A 68 1.01 8.98 -2.74
CA VAL A 68 1.59 9.80 -1.69
C VAL A 68 0.54 10.72 -1.08
N PHE A 69 0.36 10.61 0.22
CA PHE A 69 -0.48 11.46 1.03
C PHE A 69 0.38 12.38 1.90
N ILE A 70 0.20 13.69 1.76
CA ILE A 70 0.95 14.70 2.52
C ILE A 70 -0.04 15.60 3.26
N ALA A 71 0.07 15.65 4.60
CA ALA A 71 -0.74 16.53 5.43
C ALA A 71 -0.09 16.79 6.79
N GLN A 72 -0.56 17.83 7.48
CA GLN A 72 -0.15 18.15 8.84
C GLN A 72 -0.52 17.01 9.80
N GLY A 73 0.38 16.69 10.72
CA GLY A 73 0.32 15.53 11.60
C GLY A 73 -1.01 15.24 12.28
N PRO A 74 -1.56 16.16 13.08
CA PRO A 74 -2.84 15.91 13.76
C PRO A 74 -3.98 15.57 12.83
N PHE A 75 -4.06 16.21 11.67
CA PHE A 75 -5.11 15.95 10.68
C PHE A 75 -4.83 14.67 9.88
N ALA A 76 -3.56 14.41 9.53
CA ALA A 76 -3.16 13.14 8.93
C ALA A 76 -3.48 11.95 9.83
N GLY A 77 -3.24 12.10 11.16
CA GLY A 77 -3.49 11.08 12.16
C GLY A 77 -4.92 10.99 12.68
N SER A 78 -5.82 11.84 12.25
CA SER A 78 -7.26 11.80 12.58
C SER A 78 -8.10 11.50 11.33
N THR A 79 -8.53 12.50 10.61
CA THR A 79 -9.36 12.33 9.41
C THR A 79 -8.64 11.61 8.27
N GLY A 80 -7.32 11.82 8.10
CA GLY A 80 -6.52 11.18 7.07
C GLY A 80 -6.28 9.68 7.27
N VAL A 81 -6.45 9.16 8.48
CA VAL A 81 -6.24 7.73 8.78
C VAL A 81 -7.22 6.82 8.03
N PHE A 82 -8.39 7.30 7.67
CA PHE A 82 -9.40 6.49 6.97
C PHE A 82 -8.83 5.85 5.69
N GLY A 83 -8.24 6.65 4.79
CA GLY A 83 -7.63 6.12 3.57
C GLY A 83 -6.38 5.27 3.83
N VAL A 84 -5.65 5.53 4.92
CA VAL A 84 -4.50 4.71 5.32
C VAL A 84 -4.94 3.32 5.78
N MET A 85 -6.01 3.22 6.58
CA MET A 85 -6.59 1.93 6.99
C MET A 85 -7.11 1.15 5.79
N GLU A 86 -7.80 1.83 4.86
CA GLU A 86 -8.25 1.19 3.62
C GLU A 86 -7.07 0.67 2.79
N ALA A 87 -5.98 1.44 2.68
CA ALA A 87 -4.76 0.98 2.00
C ALA A 87 -4.14 -0.25 2.67
N TYR A 88 -4.17 -0.31 4.01
CA TYR A 88 -3.67 -1.46 4.77
C TYR A 88 -4.52 -2.72 4.50
N LEU A 89 -5.83 -2.59 4.56
CA LEU A 89 -6.77 -3.71 4.35
C LEU A 89 -6.76 -4.21 2.91
N SER A 90 -6.65 -3.30 1.95
CA SER A 90 -6.67 -3.61 0.51
C SER A 90 -5.31 -3.91 -0.10
N SER A 91 -4.22 -3.86 0.68
CA SER A 91 -2.86 -4.05 0.17
C SER A 91 -2.48 -3.03 -0.92
N SER A 92 -2.93 -1.79 -0.78
CA SER A 92 -2.60 -0.70 -1.70
C SER A 92 -1.29 -0.03 -1.28
N PRO A 93 -0.29 0.08 -2.15
CA PRO A 93 0.95 0.77 -1.81
C PRO A 93 0.66 2.26 -1.59
N MET A 94 1.03 2.78 -0.43
CA MET A 94 0.80 4.17 -0.05
C MET A 94 1.93 4.69 0.82
N LEU A 95 2.31 5.95 0.63
CA LEU A 95 3.27 6.66 1.46
C LEU A 95 2.59 7.84 2.14
N VAL A 96 2.65 7.89 3.46
CA VAL A 96 2.24 9.05 4.25
C VAL A 96 3.49 9.86 4.61
N LEU A 97 3.51 11.12 4.22
CA LEU A 97 4.50 12.10 4.66
C LEU A 97 3.81 13.12 5.55
N THR A 98 4.19 13.19 6.81
CA THR A 98 3.54 14.04 7.78
C THR A 98 4.52 14.56 8.83
N ASP A 99 4.13 15.56 9.58
CA ASP A 99 4.98 16.16 10.60
C ASP A 99 4.33 16.09 11.98
N PHE A 100 5.15 16.29 13.01
CA PHE A 100 4.65 16.44 14.38
C PHE A 100 4.15 17.85 14.68
N SER A 101 4.35 18.80 13.78
CA SER A 101 4.17 20.24 13.98
C SER A 101 5.01 20.81 15.14
N GLU A 102 6.02 20.09 15.57
CA GLU A 102 6.87 20.37 16.73
C GLU A 102 8.33 20.36 16.33
N ARG A 103 9.14 21.12 17.06
CA ARG A 103 10.60 21.21 16.82
C ARG A 103 11.36 20.07 17.48
N HIS A 104 10.87 19.62 18.63
CA HIS A 104 11.44 18.52 19.41
C HIS A 104 10.37 17.96 20.36
N VAL A 105 10.68 16.89 21.09
CA VAL A 105 9.75 16.15 21.96
C VAL A 105 9.07 17.03 23.01
N PHE A 106 9.72 18.07 23.51
CA PHE A 106 9.19 19.03 24.49
C PHE A 106 8.96 20.40 23.88
N SER A 107 8.37 20.49 22.70
CA SER A 107 8.00 21.79 22.17
C SER A 107 6.72 22.33 22.76
N LEU A 108 6.54 23.66 22.68
CA LEU A 108 5.29 24.30 23.08
C LEU A 108 4.17 23.87 22.13
N HIS A 109 3.11 23.36 22.73
CA HIS A 109 1.99 22.84 21.95
C HIS A 109 1.00 23.96 21.63
N ALA A 110 0.66 24.09 20.35
CA ALA A 110 -0.54 24.81 19.95
C ALA A 110 -1.72 23.82 19.90
N PRO A 111 -2.93 24.24 20.19
CA PRO A 111 -4.10 23.44 19.90
C PRO A 111 -4.08 23.00 18.44
N LEU A 112 -4.42 21.75 18.15
CA LEU A 112 -4.45 21.15 16.81
C LEU A 112 -3.05 20.89 16.17
N ALA A 113 -1.97 21.08 16.90
CA ALA A 113 -0.62 20.89 16.36
C ALA A 113 0.23 19.86 17.11
N ALA A 114 -0.18 19.43 18.30
CA ALA A 114 0.58 18.55 19.18
C ALA A 114 0.40 17.07 18.81
N GLY A 115 1.44 16.42 18.32
CA GLY A 115 1.41 15.02 17.90
C GLY A 115 2.63 14.18 18.31
N ALA A 116 3.56 14.76 19.11
CA ALA A 116 4.82 14.11 19.47
C ALA A 116 4.71 13.08 20.59
N GLY A 117 3.56 12.93 21.25
CA GLY A 117 3.38 12.04 22.39
C GLY A 117 3.99 12.55 23.70
N ALA A 118 4.44 13.82 23.73
CA ALA A 118 4.91 14.48 24.93
C ALA A 118 3.75 14.92 25.84
N TYR A 119 4.08 15.42 27.01
CA TYR A 119 3.06 15.93 27.94
C TYR A 119 2.13 16.94 27.26
N GLY A 120 0.83 16.70 27.35
CA GLY A 120 -0.21 17.55 26.74
C GLY A 120 -0.46 17.28 25.26
N SER A 121 0.19 16.28 24.63
CA SER A 121 -0.04 15.91 23.23
C SER A 121 -0.43 14.43 23.08
N PHE A 122 -1.11 14.08 21.98
CA PHE A 122 -1.34 12.69 21.63
C PHE A 122 -0.13 12.11 20.87
N ASP A 123 -0.04 10.78 20.78
CA ASP A 123 1.08 10.12 20.11
C ASP A 123 0.71 9.69 18.66
N LEU A 124 1.06 10.53 17.70
CA LEU A 124 0.87 10.29 16.28
C LEU A 124 1.60 9.03 15.78
N ARG A 125 2.76 8.69 16.39
CA ARG A 125 3.54 7.50 16.03
C ARG A 125 2.74 6.23 16.29
N ASN A 126 2.01 6.15 17.40
CA ASN A 126 1.20 4.99 17.74
C ASN A 126 0.03 4.83 16.79
N ILE A 127 -0.55 5.93 16.29
CA ILE A 127 -1.61 5.88 15.27
C ILE A 127 -1.08 5.24 13.98
N PHE A 128 0.05 5.72 13.46
CA PHE A 128 0.60 5.18 12.22
C PHE A 128 1.24 3.80 12.38
N ARG A 129 1.80 3.48 13.55
CA ARG A 129 2.26 2.11 13.86
C ARG A 129 1.14 1.07 13.81
N ALA A 130 -0.06 1.47 14.21
CA ALA A 130 -1.23 0.59 14.18
C ALA A 130 -1.86 0.44 12.78
N THR A 131 -1.65 1.43 11.90
CA THR A 131 -2.35 1.54 10.61
C THR A 131 -1.44 1.39 9.38
N THR A 132 -0.12 1.26 9.58
CA THR A 132 0.85 1.09 8.49
C THR A 132 1.73 -0.12 8.71
N LYS A 133 2.31 -0.65 7.65
CA LYS A 133 3.25 -1.78 7.72
C LYS A 133 4.69 -1.37 8.04
N PHE A 134 5.00 -0.10 7.92
CA PHE A 134 6.32 0.48 8.24
C PHE A 134 6.16 1.94 8.63
N THR A 135 6.90 2.35 9.65
CA THR A 135 6.88 3.71 10.19
C THR A 135 8.30 4.19 10.46
N ALA A 136 8.67 5.31 9.88
CA ALA A 136 9.90 6.03 10.18
C ALA A 136 9.59 7.34 10.94
N VAL A 137 10.46 7.70 11.86
CA VAL A 137 10.46 9.00 12.54
C VAL A 137 11.80 9.67 12.30
N ALA A 138 11.78 10.84 11.71
CA ALA A 138 12.97 11.59 11.34
C ALA A 138 13.16 12.79 12.28
N THR A 139 14.30 12.84 12.95
CA THR A 139 14.75 13.94 13.80
C THR A 139 15.84 14.78 13.14
N THR A 140 16.49 14.22 12.13
CA THR A 140 17.55 14.86 11.33
C THR A 140 17.20 14.91 9.85
N PRO A 141 17.80 15.84 9.09
CA PRO A 141 17.61 15.93 7.64
C PRO A 141 17.95 14.64 6.88
N PHE A 142 19.02 13.98 7.30
CA PHE A 142 19.42 12.68 6.72
C PHE A 142 18.35 11.62 6.93
N GLU A 143 17.84 11.47 8.16
CA GLU A 143 16.78 10.51 8.49
C GLU A 143 15.48 10.80 7.73
N ALA A 144 15.19 12.08 7.43
CA ALA A 144 14.00 12.45 6.66
C ALA A 144 14.09 11.90 5.22
N VAL A 145 15.24 12.02 4.58
CA VAL A 145 15.45 11.51 3.22
C VAL A 145 15.50 10.00 3.20
N GLN A 146 16.35 9.39 4.04
CA GLN A 146 16.50 7.93 4.10
C GLN A 146 15.20 7.25 4.57
N GLY A 147 14.51 7.84 5.56
CA GLY A 147 13.22 7.34 6.04
C GLY A 147 12.16 7.34 4.95
N THR A 148 12.15 8.35 4.07
CA THR A 148 11.27 8.40 2.89
C THR A 148 11.62 7.29 1.90
N GLN A 149 12.91 7.08 1.58
CA GLN A 149 13.36 6.00 0.69
C GLN A 149 12.97 4.62 1.23
N LEU A 150 13.18 4.38 2.53
CA LEU A 150 12.80 3.13 3.19
C LEU A 150 11.27 2.95 3.21
N ALA A 151 10.52 4.02 3.46
CA ALA A 151 9.06 3.98 3.43
C ALA A 151 8.54 3.59 2.04
N ILE A 152 9.09 4.16 0.95
CA ILE A 152 8.76 3.77 -0.43
C ILE A 152 9.07 2.28 -0.65
N LYS A 153 10.29 1.84 -0.28
CA LYS A 153 10.68 0.43 -0.40
C LYS A 153 9.68 -0.51 0.28
N HIS A 154 9.33 -0.20 1.53
CA HIS A 154 8.41 -1.02 2.29
C HIS A 154 6.97 -0.96 1.77
N ALA A 155 6.55 0.15 1.16
CA ALA A 155 5.22 0.25 0.56
C ALA A 155 5.00 -0.76 -0.57
N ILE A 156 6.05 -1.04 -1.36
CA ILE A 156 5.98 -1.90 -2.54
C ILE A 156 6.53 -3.32 -2.33
N SER A 157 7.26 -3.58 -1.23
CA SER A 157 7.92 -4.88 -1.00
C SER A 157 6.98 -5.89 -0.37
N GLY A 158 7.09 -7.17 -0.78
CA GLY A 158 6.23 -8.24 -0.30
C GLY A 158 4.76 -7.94 -0.56
N ARG A 159 3.89 -8.10 0.46
CA ARG A 159 2.52 -7.60 0.36
C ARG A 159 2.54 -6.06 0.38
N PRO A 160 2.13 -5.36 -0.68
CA PRO A 160 2.06 -3.90 -0.69
C PRO A 160 1.18 -3.34 0.44
N GLY A 161 1.39 -2.09 0.80
CA GLY A 161 0.57 -1.47 1.84
C GLY A 161 1.07 -0.09 2.24
N PRO A 162 0.37 0.59 3.15
CA PRO A 162 0.71 1.92 3.59
C PRO A 162 1.96 1.93 4.47
N THR A 163 2.73 3.00 4.34
CA THR A 163 3.89 3.33 5.16
C THR A 163 3.84 4.78 5.57
N ALA A 164 4.53 5.16 6.63
CA ALA A 164 4.58 6.53 7.09
C ALA A 164 6.03 6.97 7.38
N CYS A 165 6.36 8.21 6.98
CA CYS A 165 7.53 8.91 7.45
C CYS A 165 7.07 10.22 8.12
N MET A 166 7.39 10.36 9.41
CA MET A 166 6.98 11.47 10.25
C MET A 166 8.20 12.32 10.61
N PHE A 167 8.05 13.63 10.53
CA PHE A 167 9.15 14.56 10.64
C PHE A 167 9.00 15.50 11.82
N TYR A 168 10.08 15.75 12.54
CA TYR A 168 10.24 16.99 13.30
C TYR A 168 10.65 18.14 12.38
N SER A 169 10.25 19.38 12.70
CA SER A 169 10.51 20.54 11.84
C SER A 169 11.98 20.69 11.40
N PRO A 170 13.00 20.49 12.27
CA PRO A 170 14.40 20.56 11.85
C PRO A 170 14.79 19.50 10.80
N ALA A 171 14.12 18.34 10.82
CA ALA A 171 14.39 17.28 9.87
C ALA A 171 13.93 17.62 8.44
N ILE A 172 12.87 18.44 8.29
CA ILE A 172 12.37 18.86 6.98
C ILE A 172 13.15 20.06 6.42
N LEU A 173 13.59 20.96 7.29
CA LEU A 173 14.15 22.26 6.90
C LEU A 173 15.68 22.26 6.83
N GLY A 174 16.32 21.30 7.49
CA GLY A 174 17.77 21.30 7.62
C GLY A 174 18.49 20.96 6.31
N PRO A 175 19.77 21.34 6.21
CA PRO A 175 20.57 21.06 5.03
C PRO A 175 20.94 19.58 4.96
N VAL A 176 20.91 19.02 3.75
CA VAL A 176 21.39 17.69 3.42
C VAL A 176 22.58 17.83 2.47
N ASN A 177 23.68 17.15 2.80
CA ASN A 177 24.78 16.96 1.86
C ASN A 177 24.70 15.53 1.30
N PRO A 178 24.26 15.34 0.04
CA PRO A 178 24.15 14.00 -0.56
C PRO A 178 25.48 13.24 -0.67
N GLU A 179 26.59 13.98 -0.73
CA GLU A 179 27.96 13.41 -0.79
C GLU A 179 28.60 13.30 0.60
N GLY A 180 27.88 13.69 1.64
CA GLY A 180 28.37 13.68 3.03
C GLY A 180 28.29 12.29 3.69
N TYR A 181 28.59 12.28 4.97
CA TYR A 181 28.41 11.11 5.81
C TYR A 181 27.41 11.42 6.94
N PRO A 182 26.37 10.57 7.15
CA PRO A 182 26.07 9.31 6.44
C PRO A 182 25.72 9.55 4.96
N ALA A 183 26.04 8.60 4.07
CA ALA A 183 25.75 8.71 2.64
C ALA A 183 24.28 8.47 2.32
N ILE A 184 23.71 9.28 1.42
CA ILE A 184 22.39 9.03 0.82
C ILE A 184 22.61 8.20 -0.44
N TYR A 185 22.11 6.97 -0.44
CA TYR A 185 22.19 6.09 -1.58
C TYR A 185 21.11 6.45 -2.64
N PRO A 186 21.37 6.14 -3.95
CA PRO A 186 20.38 6.35 -5.01
C PRO A 186 19.07 5.62 -4.72
N THR A 187 17.94 6.29 -4.92
CA THR A 187 16.59 5.75 -4.67
C THR A 187 16.33 4.47 -5.46
N ALA A 188 16.84 4.34 -6.67
CA ALA A 188 16.73 3.13 -7.49
C ALA A 188 17.21 1.85 -6.79
N GLY A 189 18.21 1.96 -5.88
CA GLY A 189 18.69 0.83 -5.08
C GLY A 189 17.64 0.30 -4.09
N TYR A 190 16.72 1.14 -3.64
CA TYR A 190 15.63 0.78 -2.72
C TYR A 190 14.41 0.18 -3.44
N LEU A 191 14.28 0.40 -4.76
CA LEU A 191 13.10 -0.02 -5.53
C LEU A 191 13.21 -1.44 -6.09
N ARG A 192 14.35 -2.10 -5.92
CA ARG A 192 14.54 -3.48 -6.38
C ARG A 192 13.71 -4.43 -5.53
N ALA A 193 12.61 -4.93 -6.09
CA ALA A 193 11.82 -5.96 -5.47
C ALA A 193 12.37 -7.35 -5.82
N THR A 194 12.52 -8.21 -4.82
CA THR A 194 12.74 -9.64 -5.04
C THR A 194 11.39 -10.30 -5.21
N VAL A 195 11.17 -10.93 -6.35
CA VAL A 195 9.96 -11.71 -6.60
C VAL A 195 10.20 -13.13 -6.09
N PRO A 196 9.43 -13.60 -5.09
CA PRO A 196 9.50 -14.99 -4.65
C PRO A 196 9.17 -15.93 -5.80
N GLN A 197 9.91 -17.04 -5.90
CA GLN A 197 9.62 -18.10 -6.86
C GLN A 197 9.25 -19.37 -6.11
N LEU A 198 8.29 -20.13 -6.67
CA LEU A 198 7.97 -21.46 -6.15
C LEU A 198 9.17 -22.40 -6.35
N SER A 199 9.42 -23.25 -5.37
CA SER A 199 10.39 -24.32 -5.55
C SER A 199 9.86 -25.36 -6.56
N PRO A 200 10.75 -26.04 -7.32
CA PRO A 200 10.30 -27.12 -8.22
C PRO A 200 9.53 -28.22 -7.49
N ARG A 201 9.86 -28.51 -6.24
CA ARG A 201 9.16 -29.49 -5.41
C ARG A 201 7.74 -29.06 -5.08
N ASP A 202 7.56 -27.78 -4.65
CA ASP A 202 6.23 -27.28 -4.29
C ASP A 202 5.34 -27.17 -5.54
N THR A 203 5.94 -26.77 -6.66
CA THR A 203 5.24 -26.77 -7.97
C THR A 203 4.76 -28.16 -8.33
N GLN A 204 5.61 -29.20 -8.22
CA GLN A 204 5.21 -30.58 -8.52
C GLN A 204 4.11 -31.06 -7.59
N THR A 205 4.22 -30.79 -6.30
CA THR A 205 3.19 -31.15 -5.30
C THR A 205 1.83 -30.53 -5.67
N ALA A 206 1.82 -29.24 -6.04
CA ALA A 206 0.59 -28.57 -6.46
C ALA A 206 0.00 -29.19 -7.74
N VAL A 207 0.85 -29.49 -8.73
CA VAL A 207 0.42 -30.16 -9.98
C VAL A 207 -0.18 -31.53 -9.71
N ASP A 208 0.46 -32.34 -8.87
CA ASP A 208 -0.05 -33.69 -8.55
C ASP A 208 -1.44 -33.62 -7.92
N ARG A 209 -1.64 -32.67 -6.96
CA ARG A 209 -2.96 -32.46 -6.34
C ARG A 209 -4.02 -31.99 -7.34
N ILE A 210 -3.66 -31.08 -8.25
CA ILE A 210 -4.57 -30.57 -9.29
C ILE A 210 -4.99 -31.71 -10.23
N LEU A 211 -4.06 -32.61 -10.59
CA LEU A 211 -4.35 -33.73 -11.48
C LEU A 211 -5.20 -34.84 -10.84
N GLU A 212 -5.21 -34.95 -9.51
CA GLU A 212 -6.06 -35.86 -8.76
C GLU A 212 -7.51 -35.37 -8.61
N ALA A 213 -7.71 -34.03 -8.68
CA ALA A 213 -9.02 -33.41 -8.50
C ALA A 213 -9.97 -33.69 -9.67
N ARG A 214 -11.26 -33.87 -9.36
CA ARG A 214 -12.34 -34.08 -10.34
C ARG A 214 -13.15 -32.82 -10.60
N ASN A 215 -13.25 -31.96 -9.59
CA ASN A 215 -14.00 -30.70 -9.66
C ASN A 215 -13.20 -29.55 -9.02
N PRO A 216 -12.03 -29.21 -9.60
CA PRO A 216 -11.21 -28.12 -9.08
C PRO A 216 -11.88 -26.77 -9.36
N VAL A 217 -11.84 -25.86 -8.38
CA VAL A 217 -12.34 -24.48 -8.50
C VAL A 217 -11.23 -23.50 -8.14
N VAL A 218 -11.09 -22.43 -8.90
CA VAL A 218 -10.11 -21.37 -8.64
C VAL A 218 -10.78 -20.24 -7.86
N ILE A 219 -10.15 -19.82 -6.75
CA ILE A 219 -10.51 -18.59 -6.03
C ILE A 219 -9.46 -17.53 -6.34
N ALA A 220 -9.84 -16.51 -7.12
CA ALA A 220 -8.97 -15.41 -7.47
C ALA A 220 -9.12 -14.23 -6.50
N GLY A 221 -8.04 -13.86 -5.85
CA GLY A 221 -7.95 -12.73 -4.92
C GLY A 221 -7.29 -11.49 -5.51
N ASN A 222 -7.10 -10.47 -4.66
CA ASN A 222 -6.47 -9.21 -5.03
C ASN A 222 -5.00 -9.37 -5.50
N GLY A 223 -4.33 -10.44 -5.10
CA GLY A 223 -2.96 -10.73 -5.52
C GLY A 223 -2.80 -10.86 -7.02
N VAL A 224 -3.82 -11.38 -7.73
CA VAL A 224 -3.85 -11.44 -9.20
C VAL A 224 -3.77 -10.02 -9.79
N LYS A 225 -4.54 -9.09 -9.24
CA LYS A 225 -4.56 -7.68 -9.68
C LYS A 225 -3.26 -6.97 -9.35
N ILE A 226 -2.71 -7.19 -8.15
CA ILE A 226 -1.44 -6.61 -7.71
C ILE A 226 -0.29 -7.05 -8.63
N SER A 227 -0.25 -8.33 -8.99
CA SER A 227 0.77 -8.87 -9.91
C SER A 227 0.42 -8.71 -11.38
N ARG A 228 -0.76 -8.17 -11.70
CA ARG A 228 -1.31 -8.03 -13.07
C ARG A 228 -1.36 -9.35 -13.85
N ALA A 229 -1.51 -10.46 -13.14
CA ALA A 229 -1.50 -11.82 -13.69
C ALA A 229 -2.88 -12.23 -14.26
N TYR A 230 -3.52 -11.33 -15.03
CA TYR A 230 -4.85 -11.55 -15.58
C TYR A 230 -4.83 -12.63 -16.68
N GLU A 231 -3.91 -12.52 -17.62
CA GLU A 231 -3.75 -13.45 -18.73
C GLU A 231 -3.31 -14.84 -18.25
N GLU A 232 -2.43 -14.89 -17.26
CA GLU A 232 -1.97 -16.13 -16.66
C GLU A 232 -3.11 -16.84 -15.93
N LEU A 233 -3.95 -16.11 -15.19
CA LEU A 233 -5.13 -16.66 -14.53
C LEU A 233 -6.12 -17.23 -15.56
N GLU A 234 -6.43 -16.47 -16.60
CA GLU A 234 -7.35 -16.91 -17.67
C GLU A 234 -6.82 -18.16 -18.37
N ARG A 235 -5.54 -18.15 -18.74
CA ARG A 235 -4.90 -19.32 -19.37
C ARG A 235 -4.91 -20.54 -18.46
N PHE A 236 -4.62 -20.36 -17.18
CA PHE A 236 -4.64 -21.43 -16.19
C PHE A 236 -6.04 -22.04 -16.04
N ALA A 237 -7.06 -21.19 -15.87
CA ALA A 237 -8.45 -21.63 -15.78
C ALA A 237 -8.90 -22.40 -17.04
N ARG A 238 -8.54 -21.91 -18.23
CA ARG A 238 -8.86 -22.59 -19.52
C ARG A 238 -8.19 -23.96 -19.67
N ILE A 239 -6.92 -24.09 -19.25
CA ILE A 239 -6.20 -25.37 -19.32
C ILE A 239 -6.88 -26.43 -18.44
N LEU A 240 -7.33 -26.02 -17.25
CA LEU A 240 -7.99 -26.92 -16.29
C LEU A 240 -9.49 -27.11 -16.58
N GLY A 241 -10.11 -26.23 -17.37
CA GLY A 241 -11.57 -26.15 -17.45
C GLY A 241 -12.22 -25.75 -16.12
N ALA A 242 -11.45 -25.15 -15.19
CA ALA A 242 -11.89 -24.88 -13.85
C ALA A 242 -12.66 -23.54 -13.73
N PRO A 243 -13.83 -23.51 -13.07
CA PRO A 243 -14.53 -22.28 -12.76
C PRO A 243 -13.68 -21.36 -11.88
N VAL A 244 -13.87 -20.03 -12.06
CA VAL A 244 -13.16 -19.00 -11.29
C VAL A 244 -14.16 -18.18 -10.50
N ALA A 245 -14.11 -18.34 -9.17
CA ALA A 245 -14.78 -17.45 -8.22
C ALA A 245 -13.82 -16.33 -7.79
N THR A 246 -14.34 -15.15 -7.45
CA THR A 246 -13.52 -14.05 -6.96
C THR A 246 -13.81 -13.73 -5.51
N SER A 247 -12.77 -13.36 -4.76
CA SER A 247 -12.96 -12.70 -3.46
C SER A 247 -13.44 -11.26 -3.66
N TYR A 248 -13.87 -10.58 -2.59
CA TYR A 248 -14.34 -9.19 -2.65
C TYR A 248 -13.34 -8.25 -3.36
N LEU A 249 -12.08 -8.26 -2.93
CA LEU A 249 -11.03 -7.46 -3.57
C LEU A 249 -10.49 -8.09 -4.86
N GLY A 250 -10.80 -9.35 -5.11
CA GLY A 250 -10.45 -10.06 -6.33
C GLY A 250 -11.39 -9.78 -7.51
N LYS A 251 -12.55 -9.15 -7.26
CA LYS A 251 -13.49 -8.76 -8.34
C LYS A 251 -12.75 -8.01 -9.45
N GLY A 252 -12.96 -8.44 -10.70
CA GLY A 252 -12.22 -7.96 -11.87
C GLY A 252 -10.86 -8.64 -12.12
N ALA A 253 -10.51 -9.71 -11.39
CA ALA A 253 -9.32 -10.52 -11.68
C ALA A 253 -9.50 -11.38 -12.95
N ILE A 254 -10.74 -11.70 -13.30
CA ILE A 254 -11.18 -12.30 -14.56
C ILE A 254 -12.34 -11.46 -15.09
N ALA A 255 -12.52 -11.38 -16.40
CA ALA A 255 -13.68 -10.71 -17.01
C ALA A 255 -14.98 -11.41 -16.59
N GLU A 256 -15.99 -10.64 -16.20
CA GLU A 256 -17.25 -11.23 -15.68
C GLU A 256 -18.09 -11.94 -16.74
N ASP A 257 -17.86 -11.64 -18.01
CA ASP A 257 -18.44 -12.31 -19.19
C ASP A 257 -17.63 -13.53 -19.68
N HIS A 258 -16.52 -13.86 -19.00
CA HIS A 258 -15.72 -15.03 -19.34
C HIS A 258 -16.50 -16.31 -19.01
N PRO A 259 -16.53 -17.33 -19.89
CA PRO A 259 -17.33 -18.56 -19.70
C PRO A 259 -17.06 -19.33 -18.40
N LEU A 260 -15.87 -19.18 -17.83
CA LEU A 260 -15.49 -19.82 -16.57
C LEU A 260 -15.66 -18.90 -15.34
N ALA A 261 -16.07 -17.64 -15.50
CA ALA A 261 -16.31 -16.74 -14.38
C ALA A 261 -17.67 -17.07 -13.73
N VAL A 262 -17.66 -17.44 -12.46
CA VAL A 262 -18.88 -17.75 -11.70
C VAL A 262 -19.29 -16.63 -10.75
N GLY A 263 -18.52 -15.56 -10.67
CA GLY A 263 -18.82 -14.37 -9.88
C GLY A 263 -18.08 -14.31 -8.56
N SER A 264 -18.60 -13.52 -7.61
CA SER A 264 -18.00 -13.30 -6.29
C SER A 264 -18.59 -14.25 -5.25
N MET A 265 -17.70 -14.89 -4.47
CA MET A 265 -18.07 -15.84 -3.41
C MET A 265 -18.29 -15.20 -2.03
N THR A 266 -18.19 -13.87 -1.92
CA THR A 266 -18.28 -13.17 -0.64
C THR A 266 -19.72 -12.92 -0.21
N GLN A 267 -19.93 -12.45 1.02
CA GLN A 267 -21.25 -12.06 1.51
C GLN A 267 -21.93 -11.06 0.55
N GLY A 268 -23.12 -11.40 0.09
CA GLY A 268 -23.82 -10.63 -0.95
C GLY A 268 -23.32 -10.87 -2.38
N GLY A 269 -22.49 -11.90 -2.58
CA GLY A 269 -22.04 -12.35 -3.90
C GLY A 269 -23.08 -13.16 -4.66
N GLN A 270 -22.67 -13.78 -5.75
CA GLN A 270 -23.53 -14.60 -6.61
C GLN A 270 -23.72 -16.00 -6.01
N GLU A 271 -24.97 -16.49 -6.03
CA GLU A 271 -25.32 -17.85 -5.58
C GLU A 271 -24.53 -18.92 -6.33
N LEU A 272 -24.39 -18.76 -7.65
CA LEU A 272 -23.61 -19.66 -8.48
C LEU A 272 -22.15 -19.79 -7.99
N ALA A 273 -21.52 -18.69 -7.56
CA ALA A 273 -20.15 -18.73 -7.06
C ALA A 273 -20.06 -19.50 -5.74
N LEU A 274 -21.05 -19.32 -4.86
CA LEU A 274 -21.11 -20.02 -3.57
C LEU A 274 -21.34 -21.51 -3.76
N GLU A 275 -22.29 -21.90 -4.62
CA GLU A 275 -22.58 -23.30 -4.95
C GLU A 275 -21.36 -23.98 -5.58
N THR A 276 -20.74 -23.33 -6.57
CA THR A 276 -19.54 -23.84 -7.27
C THR A 276 -18.40 -24.11 -6.29
N VAL A 277 -18.14 -23.18 -5.37
CA VAL A 277 -17.08 -23.34 -4.36
C VAL A 277 -17.44 -24.46 -3.37
N HIS A 278 -18.71 -24.58 -3.00
CA HIS A 278 -19.16 -25.62 -2.06
C HIS A 278 -19.06 -27.04 -2.66
N GLU A 279 -19.31 -27.19 -3.96
CA GLU A 279 -19.25 -28.48 -4.67
C GLU A 279 -17.83 -28.88 -5.08
N ALA A 280 -16.83 -28.02 -4.88
CA ALA A 280 -15.45 -28.31 -5.23
C ALA A 280 -14.85 -29.42 -4.38
N ASP A 281 -14.08 -30.32 -4.98
CA ASP A 281 -13.23 -31.26 -4.25
C ASP A 281 -11.82 -30.70 -3.99
N LEU A 282 -11.42 -29.64 -4.74
CA LEU A 282 -10.17 -28.93 -4.56
C LEU A 282 -10.37 -27.42 -4.82
N LEU A 283 -9.96 -26.58 -3.88
CA LEU A 283 -9.88 -25.12 -4.09
C LEU A 283 -8.45 -24.68 -4.35
N ILE A 284 -8.24 -24.07 -5.50
CA ILE A 284 -6.95 -23.48 -5.92
C ILE A 284 -7.03 -21.98 -5.65
N VAL A 285 -6.36 -21.55 -4.58
CA VAL A 285 -6.45 -20.16 -4.11
C VAL A 285 -5.28 -19.33 -4.62
N ILE A 286 -5.57 -18.35 -5.48
CA ILE A 286 -4.55 -17.52 -6.12
C ILE A 286 -4.66 -16.07 -5.63
N GLY A 287 -3.64 -15.63 -4.88
CA GLY A 287 -3.56 -14.26 -4.39
C GLY A 287 -4.69 -13.82 -3.47
N CYS A 288 -5.37 -14.75 -2.81
CA CYS A 288 -6.40 -14.49 -1.82
C CYS A 288 -5.88 -14.81 -0.41
N ARG A 289 -6.34 -14.04 0.59
CA ARG A 289 -5.98 -14.24 2.00
C ARG A 289 -6.96 -15.13 2.76
N LEU A 290 -8.04 -15.54 2.10
CA LEU A 290 -9.13 -16.31 2.72
C LEU A 290 -9.56 -15.70 4.06
N LYS A 291 -10.08 -14.47 4.01
CA LYS A 291 -10.67 -13.83 5.18
C LYS A 291 -11.90 -14.62 5.64
N PRO A 292 -12.36 -14.46 6.89
CA PRO A 292 -13.57 -15.13 7.37
C PRO A 292 -14.79 -14.93 6.46
N ASP A 293 -14.93 -13.76 5.84
CA ASP A 293 -15.99 -13.47 4.86
C ASP A 293 -15.87 -14.28 3.56
N ASP A 294 -14.64 -14.73 3.25
CA ASP A 294 -14.37 -15.58 2.08
C ASP A 294 -14.43 -17.09 2.44
N THR A 295 -14.53 -17.45 3.74
CA THR A 295 -14.38 -18.85 4.23
C THR A 295 -15.45 -19.23 5.26
N HIS A 296 -16.62 -18.63 5.21
CA HIS A 296 -17.74 -18.93 6.13
C HIS A 296 -18.43 -20.28 5.87
N MET A 297 -17.96 -21.03 4.92
CA MET A 297 -18.46 -22.36 4.56
C MET A 297 -17.41 -23.45 4.86
N GLU A 298 -17.85 -24.71 4.97
CA GLU A 298 -16.93 -25.85 5.03
C GLU A 298 -16.17 -25.94 3.71
N ILE A 299 -14.83 -25.84 3.80
CA ILE A 299 -13.95 -25.89 2.64
C ILE A 299 -13.27 -27.23 2.60
N PRO A 300 -13.36 -27.98 1.49
CA PRO A 300 -12.86 -29.35 1.43
C PRO A 300 -11.32 -29.41 1.50
N GLU A 301 -10.62 -29.12 0.46
CA GLU A 301 -9.16 -29.08 0.40
C GLU A 301 -8.69 -27.79 -0.27
N ILE A 302 -7.65 -27.16 0.28
CA ILE A 302 -7.13 -25.90 -0.22
C ILE A 302 -5.66 -26.05 -0.61
N ILE A 303 -5.31 -25.59 -1.81
CA ILE A 303 -3.94 -25.25 -2.22
C ILE A 303 -3.85 -23.72 -2.35
N ASN A 304 -2.98 -23.10 -1.55
CA ASN A 304 -2.79 -21.66 -1.54
C ASN A 304 -1.32 -21.30 -1.88
#